data_3f8224b6ca9c929120331ecb3d7b8dcd
#
_entry.id   3f8224b6ca9c929120331ecb3d7b8dcd
#
_cell.length_a   1.000
_cell.length_b   1.000
_cell.length_c   1.000
_cell.angle_alpha   90.00
_cell.angle_beta   90.00
_cell.angle_gamma   90.00
#
_symmetry.space_group_name_H-M   'P 1'
#
loop_
_entity.id
_entity.type
_entity.pdbx_description
1 polymer ?
#
loop_
_entity_poly.entity_id
_entity_poly.type
_entity_poly.pdbx_seq_one_letter_code
_entity_poly.pdbx_strand_id
1 'polypeptide(L)'
;MTTTETKPQGSPPMEAHDSPHTTAADRLRPALPERTHGKTRALLLALAALLVVALTLFAALLLLRTHGAGKTTLPPVGSPAAVSESQLKSLASESSQPIYWAGPKHGTYELTRTTDGRTYIRYLPSADKVGDRTPNYLTVGTYPTKQAFSALSRAAARDGAVSANVDHGGLLVFNNSAPKNVYFSYPKSGYQVEVYDPSPLQARGLVLSGSIKPIG
;
A
#
# COMPACT_ATOMS: atom_id res chain seq x y z
N MET A 1 -48.81 -32.16 16.76
CA MET A 1 -50.11 -32.07 16.14
C MET A 1 -49.88 -31.73 14.69
N THR A 2 -49.91 -32.75 13.92
CA THR A 2 -50.93 -33.15 12.91
C THR A 2 -50.63 -32.44 11.58
N THR A 3 -49.96 -33.11 10.61
CA THR A 3 -50.53 -33.98 9.56
C THR A 3 -51.25 -33.17 8.48
N THR A 4 -51.03 -33.24 7.16
CA THR A 4 -51.26 -34.31 6.18
C THR A 4 -50.91 -33.70 4.81
N GLU A 5 -50.09 -34.19 3.93
CA GLU A 5 -50.30 -35.26 2.91
C GLU A 5 -51.49 -35.04 1.98
N THR A 6 -51.25 -34.98 0.65
CA THR A 6 -51.87 -35.85 -0.32
C THR A 6 -51.49 -35.48 -1.79
N LYS A 7 -50.91 -36.44 -2.49
CA LYS A 7 -50.93 -36.70 -3.94
C LYS A 7 -52.20 -37.46 -4.25
N PRO A 8 -52.82 -37.63 -5.49
CA PRO A 8 -52.17 -38.29 -6.63
C PRO A 8 -52.65 -37.88 -8.06
N GLN A 9 -51.89 -38.19 -9.08
CA GLN A 9 -52.09 -39.19 -10.15
C GLN A 9 -53.15 -38.94 -11.26
N GLY A 10 -52.75 -39.13 -12.53
CA GLY A 10 -53.67 -39.44 -13.65
C GLY A 10 -53.07 -39.27 -15.06
N SER A 11 -52.52 -40.32 -15.60
CA SER A 11 -52.35 -40.57 -17.07
C SER A 11 -53.38 -41.63 -17.46
N PRO A 12 -53.47 -42.12 -18.73
CA PRO A 12 -53.38 -41.63 -20.09
C PRO A 12 -54.72 -41.86 -20.87
N PRO A 13 -54.95 -42.07 -22.14
CA PRO A 13 -54.23 -42.93 -23.12
C PRO A 13 -54.15 -42.43 -24.60
N MET A 14 -53.26 -43.06 -25.35
CA MET A 14 -53.17 -43.52 -26.72
C MET A 14 -54.39 -43.45 -27.64
N GLU A 15 -54.18 -43.09 -28.91
CA GLU A 15 -54.62 -43.95 -30.05
C GLU A 15 -53.97 -43.58 -31.38
N ALA A 16 -53.78 -44.59 -32.17
CA ALA A 16 -53.02 -44.72 -33.39
C ALA A 16 -53.90 -44.52 -34.65
N HIS A 17 -53.25 -44.56 -35.75
CA HIS A 17 -53.67 -44.86 -37.13
C HIS A 17 -53.29 -43.72 -38.11
N ASP A 18 -52.78 -43.85 -39.26
CA ASP A 18 -52.51 -44.98 -40.14
C ASP A 18 -51.66 -44.46 -41.33
N SER A 19 -50.84 -45.28 -41.91
CA SER A 19 -50.17 -44.99 -43.17
C SER A 19 -51.09 -45.24 -44.36
N PRO A 20 -50.84 -44.75 -45.57
CA PRO A 20 -50.01 -45.56 -46.50
C PRO A 20 -49.16 -44.79 -47.50
N HIS A 21 -48.08 -45.47 -47.89
CA HIS A 21 -47.35 -45.58 -49.13
C HIS A 21 -47.65 -44.64 -50.34
N THR A 22 -46.59 -44.12 -50.91
CA THR A 22 -46.27 -44.27 -52.34
C THR A 22 -44.85 -43.81 -52.68
N THR A 23 -44.16 -44.75 -53.26
CA THR A 23 -42.97 -44.86 -54.08
C THR A 23 -42.69 -43.67 -54.99
N ALA A 24 -41.47 -43.25 -55.12
CA ALA A 24 -40.63 -43.34 -56.31
C ALA A 24 -39.44 -42.35 -56.25
N ALA A 25 -38.34 -42.95 -56.53
CA ALA A 25 -37.03 -42.38 -56.80
C ALA A 25 -37.07 -41.11 -57.65
N ASP A 26 -36.33 -40.07 -57.22
CA ASP A 26 -35.54 -39.28 -58.12
C ASP A 26 -34.34 -38.64 -57.46
N ARG A 27 -33.18 -39.08 -57.88
CA ARG A 27 -31.90 -38.41 -58.05
C ARG A 27 -31.25 -37.71 -56.88
N LEU A 28 -30.34 -38.44 -56.26
CA LEU A 28 -29.13 -38.05 -55.67
C LEU A 28 -28.37 -36.95 -56.47
N ARG A 29 -28.30 -35.77 -55.97
CA ARG A 29 -27.19 -34.87 -56.22
C ARG A 29 -26.60 -34.47 -54.87
N PRO A 30 -25.35 -34.81 -54.57
CA PRO A 30 -24.70 -34.31 -53.39
C PRO A 30 -24.37 -32.83 -53.62
N ALA A 31 -24.99 -31.96 -52.85
CA ALA A 31 -24.57 -30.56 -52.71
C ALA A 31 -23.20 -30.56 -52.02
N LEU A 32 -22.19 -30.12 -52.76
CA LEU A 32 -20.86 -29.82 -52.23
C LEU A 32 -20.99 -28.78 -51.09
N PRO A 33 -20.36 -28.98 -49.95
CA PRO A 33 -20.36 -27.97 -48.91
C PRO A 33 -19.57 -26.76 -49.42
N GLU A 34 -20.23 -25.61 -49.49
CA GLU A 34 -19.58 -24.31 -49.71
C GLU A 34 -18.47 -24.10 -48.67
N ARG A 35 -17.26 -23.91 -49.18
CA ARG A 35 -16.07 -23.62 -48.39
C ARG A 35 -16.25 -22.31 -47.63
N THR A 36 -16.62 -22.38 -46.37
CA THR A 36 -16.64 -21.27 -45.43
C THR A 36 -15.22 -20.85 -44.91
N HIS A 37 -14.19 -21.12 -45.74
CA HIS A 37 -12.79 -20.85 -45.36
C HIS A 37 -12.40 -19.35 -45.31
N GLY A 38 -13.24 -18.45 -45.85
CA GLY A 38 -12.95 -17.02 -45.85
C GLY A 38 -13.20 -16.32 -44.49
N LYS A 39 -14.30 -16.70 -43.84
CA LYS A 39 -14.71 -16.05 -42.57
C LYS A 39 -13.84 -16.46 -41.38
N THR A 40 -13.41 -17.70 -41.30
CA THR A 40 -12.52 -18.20 -40.24
C THR A 40 -11.10 -17.59 -40.34
N ARG A 41 -10.57 -17.43 -41.55
CA ARG A 41 -9.27 -16.78 -41.77
C ARG A 41 -9.31 -15.29 -41.41
N ALA A 42 -10.37 -14.57 -41.76
CA ALA A 42 -10.56 -13.17 -41.38
C ALA A 42 -10.68 -13.01 -39.89
N LEU A 43 -11.37 -13.92 -39.18
CA LEU A 43 -11.51 -13.89 -37.72
C LEU A 43 -10.17 -14.17 -37.03
N LEU A 44 -9.39 -15.12 -37.51
CA LEU A 44 -8.05 -15.44 -36.96
C LEU A 44 -7.08 -14.28 -37.16
N LEU A 45 -7.11 -13.60 -38.32
CA LEU A 45 -6.27 -12.41 -38.55
C LEU A 45 -6.68 -11.25 -37.67
N ALA A 46 -7.98 -11.04 -37.45
CA ALA A 46 -8.47 -10.01 -36.52
C ALA A 46 -8.06 -10.28 -35.07
N LEU A 47 -8.15 -11.53 -34.62
CA LEU A 47 -7.69 -11.94 -33.29
C LEU A 47 -6.18 -11.77 -33.11
N ALA A 48 -5.39 -12.15 -34.14
CA ALA A 48 -3.94 -11.96 -34.12
C ALA A 48 -3.55 -10.48 -34.05
N ALA A 49 -4.22 -9.61 -34.81
CA ALA A 49 -4.00 -8.16 -34.78
C ALA A 49 -4.35 -7.56 -33.39
N LEU A 50 -5.44 -8.01 -32.77
CA LEU A 50 -5.87 -7.58 -31.44
C LEU A 50 -4.85 -8.00 -30.35
N LEU A 51 -4.28 -9.19 -30.48
CA LEU A 51 -3.28 -9.71 -29.57
C LEU A 51 -1.95 -8.96 -29.69
N VAL A 52 -1.54 -8.56 -30.89
CA VAL A 52 -0.37 -7.73 -31.12
C VAL A 52 -0.57 -6.33 -30.51
N VAL A 53 -1.73 -5.73 -30.70
CA VAL A 53 -2.06 -4.42 -30.10
C VAL A 53 -2.07 -4.51 -28.57
N ALA A 54 -2.65 -5.55 -27.99
CA ALA A 54 -2.64 -5.78 -26.53
C ALA A 54 -1.23 -5.97 -25.99
N LEU A 55 -0.36 -6.72 -26.68
CA LEU A 55 1.03 -6.94 -26.31
C LEU A 55 1.86 -5.64 -26.40
N THR A 56 1.63 -4.84 -27.44
CA THR A 56 2.34 -3.54 -27.58
C THR A 56 1.90 -2.54 -26.54
N LEU A 57 0.61 -2.47 -26.21
CA LEU A 57 0.10 -1.64 -25.11
C LEU A 57 0.62 -2.10 -23.76
N PHE A 58 0.69 -3.42 -23.53
CA PHE A 58 1.24 -3.97 -22.30
C PHE A 58 2.74 -3.69 -22.17
N ALA A 59 3.51 -3.86 -23.26
CA ALA A 59 4.94 -3.51 -23.29
C ALA A 59 5.17 -2.01 -23.08
N ALA A 60 4.34 -1.14 -23.69
CA ALA A 60 4.39 0.30 -23.47
C ALA A 60 4.06 0.67 -22.01
N LEU A 61 3.09 0.00 -21.41
CA LEU A 61 2.75 0.19 -19.99
C LEU A 61 3.87 -0.26 -19.04
N LEU A 62 4.56 -1.37 -19.37
CA LEU A 62 5.74 -1.83 -18.65
C LEU A 62 6.90 -0.85 -18.80
N LEU A 63 7.15 -0.34 -20.00
CA LEU A 63 8.18 0.67 -20.25
C LEU A 63 7.90 1.98 -19.54
N LEU A 64 6.64 2.43 -19.48
CA LEU A 64 6.24 3.60 -18.70
C LEU A 64 6.45 3.40 -17.19
N ARG A 65 6.23 2.18 -16.68
CA ARG A 65 6.52 1.84 -15.28
C ARG A 65 8.02 1.80 -14.97
N THR A 66 8.85 1.37 -15.91
CA THR A 66 10.31 1.30 -15.72
C THR A 66 11.01 2.66 -15.91
N HIS A 67 10.42 3.57 -16.70
CA HIS A 67 10.96 4.92 -16.85
C HIS A 67 10.61 5.87 -15.70
N GLY A 68 9.68 5.47 -14.81
CA GLY A 68 9.38 6.19 -13.56
C GLY A 68 10.37 5.93 -12.42
N ALA A 69 11.26 4.95 -12.54
CA ALA A 69 12.36 4.71 -11.60
C ALA A 69 13.56 5.62 -11.94
N GLY A 70 13.33 6.94 -11.98
CA GLY A 70 14.41 7.90 -11.90
C GLY A 70 15.23 7.57 -10.64
N LYS A 71 16.55 7.49 -10.75
CA LYS A 71 17.44 7.37 -9.59
C LYS A 71 16.94 8.35 -8.56
N THR A 72 16.48 7.84 -7.41
CA THR A 72 15.99 8.68 -6.32
C THR A 72 17.17 9.50 -5.85
N THR A 73 17.30 10.71 -6.37
CA THR A 73 18.34 11.63 -5.93
C THR A 73 17.93 12.03 -4.52
N LEU A 74 18.66 11.53 -3.53
CA LEU A 74 18.41 11.89 -2.15
C LEU A 74 18.57 13.39 -1.98
N PRO A 75 17.71 14.04 -1.17
CA PRO A 75 17.88 15.44 -0.83
C PRO A 75 19.28 15.72 -0.27
N PRO A 76 19.87 16.87 -0.58
CA PRO A 76 21.13 17.29 0.03
C PRO A 76 21.02 17.26 1.56
N VAL A 77 22.12 16.87 2.21
CA VAL A 77 22.20 16.92 3.67
C VAL A 77 22.04 18.36 4.14
N GLY A 78 21.24 18.60 5.16
CA GLY A 78 21.00 19.91 5.74
C GLY A 78 19.85 20.71 5.10
N SER A 79 19.29 20.24 3.99
CA SER A 79 18.20 20.95 3.32
C SER A 79 16.89 20.15 3.40
N PRO A 80 15.77 20.78 3.76
CA PRO A 80 14.47 20.15 3.68
C PRO A 80 14.05 19.97 2.21
N ALA A 81 13.41 18.86 1.88
CA ALA A 81 12.89 18.61 0.55
C ALA A 81 11.61 17.80 0.59
N ALA A 82 10.71 18.09 -0.34
CA ALA A 82 9.54 17.26 -0.58
C ALA A 82 9.95 15.89 -1.09
N VAL A 83 9.38 14.84 -0.52
CA VAL A 83 9.59 13.46 -0.96
C VAL A 83 8.28 12.69 -0.98
N SER A 84 8.20 11.71 -1.87
CA SER A 84 7.09 10.77 -1.93
C SER A 84 7.28 9.62 -0.93
N GLU A 85 6.22 8.87 -0.66
CA GLU A 85 6.31 7.64 0.14
C GLU A 85 7.28 6.63 -0.48
N SER A 86 7.27 6.47 -1.81
CA SER A 86 8.19 5.58 -2.51
C SER A 86 9.65 6.00 -2.35
N GLN A 87 9.93 7.31 -2.37
CA GLN A 87 11.27 7.82 -2.11
C GLN A 87 11.72 7.59 -0.66
N LEU A 88 10.80 7.74 0.31
CA LEU A 88 11.10 7.40 1.71
C LEU A 88 11.43 5.91 1.87
N LYS A 89 10.67 5.03 1.22
CA LYS A 89 10.92 3.57 1.24
C LYS A 89 12.26 3.21 0.58
N SER A 90 12.57 3.81 -0.58
CA SER A 90 13.88 3.62 -1.22
C SER A 90 15.02 4.08 -0.32
N LEU A 91 14.88 5.26 0.29
CA LEU A 91 15.88 5.77 1.24
C LEU A 91 16.07 4.82 2.43
N ALA A 92 14.98 4.31 3.00
CA ALA A 92 15.06 3.39 4.13
C ALA A 92 15.74 2.07 3.75
N SER A 93 15.47 1.54 2.55
CA SER A 93 16.11 0.30 2.06
C SER A 93 17.59 0.48 1.74
N GLU A 94 18.01 1.67 1.34
CA GLU A 94 19.41 2.01 1.06
C GLU A 94 20.18 2.43 2.32
N SER A 95 19.47 2.78 3.40
CA SER A 95 20.06 3.22 4.65
C SER A 95 20.53 2.04 5.49
N SER A 96 21.72 2.16 6.07
CA SER A 96 22.20 1.21 7.07
C SER A 96 21.56 1.36 8.44
N GLN A 97 20.70 2.37 8.62
CA GLN A 97 20.02 2.69 9.87
C GLN A 97 18.50 2.77 9.65
N PRO A 98 17.69 2.37 10.64
CA PRO A 98 16.24 2.51 10.56
C PRO A 98 15.84 3.98 10.47
N ILE A 99 14.83 4.28 9.69
CA ILE A 99 14.18 5.58 9.62
C ILE A 99 12.75 5.38 10.12
N TYR A 100 12.40 6.04 11.21
CA TYR A 100 11.06 5.93 11.79
C TYR A 100 10.10 6.94 11.18
N TRP A 101 8.85 6.54 11.05
CA TRP A 101 7.76 7.38 10.54
C TRP A 101 6.41 7.00 11.14
N ALA A 102 5.40 7.84 10.96
CA ALA A 102 4.03 7.63 11.45
C ALA A 102 3.11 6.96 10.41
N GLY A 103 3.67 6.18 9.49
CA GLY A 103 2.93 5.54 8.40
C GLY A 103 2.47 6.52 7.31
N PRO A 104 1.76 6.02 6.29
CA PRO A 104 1.22 6.84 5.22
C PRO A 104 0.16 7.81 5.74
N LYS A 105 0.23 9.07 5.28
CA LYS A 105 -0.75 10.12 5.56
C LYS A 105 -0.98 10.98 4.31
N HIS A 106 -2.14 11.61 4.24
CA HIS A 106 -2.41 12.59 3.19
C HIS A 106 -1.47 13.79 3.31
N GLY A 107 -1.13 14.39 2.17
CA GLY A 107 -0.26 15.57 2.08
C GLY A 107 1.12 15.26 1.51
N THR A 108 2.10 16.04 1.94
CA THR A 108 3.48 15.96 1.47
C THR A 108 4.39 15.56 2.62
N TYR A 109 5.35 14.69 2.36
CA TYR A 109 6.43 14.42 3.32
C TYR A 109 7.57 15.38 3.05
N GLU A 110 8.05 16.05 4.09
CA GLU A 110 9.32 16.77 4.06
C GLU A 110 10.38 15.94 4.75
N LEU A 111 11.45 15.65 4.03
CA LEU A 111 12.61 14.96 4.55
C LEU A 111 13.74 15.95 4.80
N THR A 112 14.32 15.92 6.00
CA THR A 112 15.59 16.58 6.31
C THR A 112 16.56 15.55 6.89
N ARG A 113 17.79 15.55 6.39
CA ARG A 113 18.88 14.71 6.88
C ARG A 113 20.01 15.61 7.37
N THR A 114 20.71 15.20 8.41
CA THR A 114 21.84 15.94 8.96
C THR A 114 23.15 15.18 8.76
N THR A 115 24.27 15.87 8.88
CA THR A 115 25.63 15.28 8.73
C THR A 115 25.94 14.26 9.83
N ASP A 116 25.31 14.38 11.01
CA ASP A 116 25.45 13.44 12.13
C ASP A 116 24.45 12.26 12.05
N GLY A 117 23.81 12.07 10.90
CA GLY A 117 22.95 10.92 10.60
C GLY A 117 21.53 11.03 11.12
N ARG A 118 21.12 12.16 11.71
CA ARG A 118 19.72 12.36 12.09
C ARG A 118 18.84 12.48 10.86
N THR A 119 17.61 12.01 10.99
CA THR A 119 16.61 12.09 9.92
C THR A 119 15.30 12.60 10.50
N TYR A 120 14.69 13.58 9.84
CA TYR A 120 13.41 14.14 10.23
C TYR A 120 12.41 13.97 9.09
N ILE A 121 11.24 13.45 9.39
CA ILE A 121 10.10 13.38 8.48
C ILE A 121 9.00 14.26 9.05
N ARG A 122 8.64 15.30 8.31
CA ARG A 122 7.52 16.21 8.63
C ARG A 122 6.35 15.91 7.70
N TYR A 123 5.16 15.96 8.25
CA TYR A 123 3.90 15.71 7.56
C TYR A 123 3.22 17.04 7.26
N LEU A 124 3.36 17.49 6.02
CA LEU A 124 2.86 18.81 5.59
C LEU A 124 1.53 18.66 4.85
N PRO A 125 0.62 19.64 4.95
CA PRO A 125 -0.64 19.61 4.19
C PRO A 125 -0.40 19.69 2.68
N SER A 126 0.68 20.37 2.24
CA SER A 126 1.00 20.60 0.84
C SER A 126 2.48 20.90 0.63
N ALA A 127 2.97 20.79 -0.61
CA ALA A 127 4.38 20.96 -0.94
C ALA A 127 4.89 22.41 -0.81
N ASP A 128 4.01 23.41 -0.87
CA ASP A 128 4.37 24.83 -0.65
C ASP A 128 4.79 25.12 0.81
N LYS A 129 4.56 24.17 1.72
CA LYS A 129 4.98 24.25 3.13
C LYS A 129 6.37 23.69 3.41
N VAL A 130 7.05 23.15 2.39
CA VAL A 130 8.42 22.65 2.55
C VAL A 130 9.36 23.79 2.98
N GLY A 131 10.11 23.55 4.05
CA GLY A 131 10.98 24.56 4.66
C GLY A 131 10.27 25.53 5.62
N ASP A 132 8.96 25.44 5.80
CA ASP A 132 8.23 26.22 6.82
C ASP A 132 8.73 25.80 8.21
N ARG A 133 9.25 26.75 8.98
CA ARG A 133 9.84 26.52 10.31
C ARG A 133 8.82 26.56 11.45
N THR A 134 7.54 26.78 11.15
CA THR A 134 6.52 26.83 12.20
C THR A 134 6.33 25.44 12.82
N PRO A 135 6.13 25.34 14.15
CA PRO A 135 5.95 24.08 14.85
C PRO A 135 4.50 23.60 14.77
N ASN A 136 3.95 23.54 13.55
CA ASN A 136 2.53 23.23 13.33
C ASN A 136 2.30 21.84 12.74
N TYR A 137 3.35 21.05 12.54
CA TYR A 137 3.27 19.82 11.79
C TYR A 137 3.81 18.63 12.57
N LEU A 138 3.13 17.51 12.49
CA LEU A 138 3.67 16.25 12.99
C LEU A 138 5.08 16.04 12.41
N THR A 139 6.02 15.76 13.29
CA THR A 139 7.42 15.49 12.93
C THR A 139 7.89 14.23 13.63
N VAL A 140 8.52 13.32 12.89
CA VAL A 140 9.19 12.15 13.44
C VAL A 140 10.69 12.27 13.18
N GLY A 141 11.46 12.37 14.26
CA GLY A 141 12.92 12.43 14.22
C GLY A 141 13.53 11.08 14.63
N THR A 142 14.51 10.59 13.85
CA THR A 142 15.32 9.42 14.19
C THR A 142 16.74 9.88 14.48
N TYR A 143 17.24 9.57 15.66
CA TYR A 143 18.54 10.02 16.16
C TYR A 143 19.46 8.82 16.42
N PRO A 144 20.53 8.61 15.68
CA PRO A 144 21.58 7.67 16.04
C PRO A 144 22.20 8.10 17.39
N THR A 145 22.05 7.29 18.39
CA THR A 145 22.52 7.62 19.76
C THR A 145 22.99 6.36 20.45
N LYS A 146 24.27 6.28 20.74
CA LYS A 146 24.81 5.18 21.54
C LYS A 146 24.11 5.16 22.89
N GLN A 147 23.67 3.96 23.33
CA GLN A 147 22.97 3.78 24.60
C GLN A 147 21.66 4.62 24.72
N ALA A 148 20.94 4.79 23.61
CA ALA A 148 19.71 5.60 23.56
C ALA A 148 18.72 5.24 24.68
N PHE A 149 18.47 3.93 24.88
CA PHE A 149 17.55 3.47 25.92
C PHE A 149 18.02 3.85 27.33
N SER A 150 19.30 3.67 27.66
CA SER A 150 19.84 4.06 28.98
C SER A 150 19.82 5.55 29.19
N ALA A 151 20.07 6.33 28.14
CA ALA A 151 19.97 7.80 28.20
C ALA A 151 18.52 8.23 28.47
N LEU A 152 17.56 7.59 27.81
CA LEU A 152 16.13 7.86 28.00
C LEU A 152 15.65 7.41 29.37
N SER A 153 16.13 6.28 29.91
CA SER A 153 15.82 5.83 31.26
C SER A 153 16.32 6.83 32.31
N ARG A 154 17.50 7.41 32.11
CA ARG A 154 17.98 8.50 33.02
C ARG A 154 17.15 9.76 32.87
N ALA A 155 16.65 10.07 31.68
CA ALA A 155 15.76 11.20 31.46
C ALA A 155 14.41 11.01 32.16
N ALA A 156 13.90 9.78 32.20
CA ALA A 156 12.66 9.43 32.89
C ALA A 156 12.70 9.66 34.41
N ALA A 157 13.89 9.64 35.00
CA ALA A 157 14.09 9.89 36.43
C ALA A 157 14.25 11.39 36.80
N ARG A 158 14.15 12.29 35.83
CA ARG A 158 14.27 13.74 36.08
C ARG A 158 12.94 14.37 36.49
N ASP A 159 13.00 15.47 37.21
CA ASP A 159 11.83 16.24 37.60
C ASP A 159 10.99 16.67 36.39
N GLY A 160 9.68 16.51 36.50
CA GLY A 160 8.73 16.85 35.45
C GLY A 160 8.68 15.84 34.31
N ALA A 161 9.50 14.78 34.35
CA ALA A 161 9.42 13.70 33.37
C ALA A 161 8.23 12.78 33.65
N VAL A 162 7.57 12.36 32.58
CA VAL A 162 6.54 11.31 32.60
C VAL A 162 6.99 10.21 31.67
N SER A 163 6.88 8.97 32.11
CA SER A 163 7.28 7.81 31.34
C SER A 163 6.19 6.75 31.26
N ALA A 164 6.21 5.97 30.20
CA ALA A 164 5.37 4.79 30.00
C ALA A 164 6.13 3.72 29.24
N ASN A 165 5.77 2.46 29.49
CA ASN A 165 6.27 1.37 28.68
C ASN A 165 5.53 1.34 27.34
N VAL A 166 6.27 1.02 26.27
CA VAL A 166 5.73 0.71 24.97
C VAL A 166 6.05 -0.75 24.62
N ASP A 167 5.39 -1.25 23.57
CA ASP A 167 5.58 -2.63 23.12
C ASP A 167 7.07 -3.00 23.00
N HIS A 168 7.37 -4.31 23.05
CA HIS A 168 8.74 -4.84 22.95
C HIS A 168 9.71 -4.32 24.02
N GLY A 169 9.19 -3.92 25.17
CA GLY A 169 10.01 -3.43 26.30
C GLY A 169 10.61 -2.05 26.08
N GLY A 170 10.07 -1.30 25.14
CA GLY A 170 10.49 0.09 24.89
C GLY A 170 10.04 1.02 26.01
N LEU A 171 10.66 2.18 26.09
CA LEU A 171 10.38 3.25 27.04
C LEU A 171 10.02 4.52 26.28
N LEU A 172 8.87 5.12 26.62
CA LEU A 172 8.43 6.45 26.20
C LEU A 172 8.69 7.44 27.34
N VAL A 173 9.19 8.61 27.01
CA VAL A 173 9.41 9.69 27.98
C VAL A 173 9.03 11.04 27.34
N PHE A 174 8.36 11.89 28.10
CA PHE A 174 8.17 13.28 27.76
C PHE A 174 8.28 14.15 29.03
N ASN A 175 8.44 15.45 28.89
CA ASN A 175 8.45 16.37 30.03
C ASN A 175 7.16 17.20 30.06
N ASN A 176 6.57 17.39 31.23
CA ASN A 176 5.36 18.18 31.41
C ASN A 176 5.52 19.67 30.98
N SER A 177 6.73 20.19 30.98
CA SER A 177 7.02 21.56 30.48
C SER A 177 7.09 21.60 28.94
N ALA A 178 7.28 20.47 28.26
CA ALA A 178 7.36 20.37 26.82
C ALA A 178 6.56 19.13 26.30
N PRO A 179 5.25 19.07 26.58
CA PRO A 179 4.47 17.84 26.41
C PRO A 179 4.21 17.45 24.94
N LYS A 180 4.55 18.34 23.99
CA LYS A 180 4.41 18.10 22.54
C LYS A 180 5.53 17.22 21.98
N ASN A 181 6.66 17.11 22.71
CA ASN A 181 7.81 16.30 22.32
C ASN A 181 7.80 15.01 23.12
N VAL A 182 7.66 13.90 22.45
CA VAL A 182 7.66 12.57 23.04
C VAL A 182 8.86 11.80 22.50
N TYR A 183 9.64 11.23 23.37
CA TYR A 183 10.82 10.45 23.02
C TYR A 183 10.60 9.00 23.35
N PHE A 184 11.07 8.10 22.50
CA PHE A 184 11.08 6.67 22.85
C PHE A 184 12.32 5.98 22.31
N SER A 185 12.63 4.84 22.88
CA SER A 185 13.71 3.97 22.48
C SER A 185 13.45 2.54 22.98
N TYR A 186 14.09 1.57 22.35
CA TYR A 186 14.03 0.17 22.73
C TYR A 186 15.34 -0.31 23.40
N PRO A 187 15.30 -1.34 24.26
CA PRO A 187 16.49 -1.95 24.80
C PRO A 187 17.47 -2.38 23.69
N LYS A 188 18.75 -2.11 23.90
CA LYS A 188 19.81 -2.41 22.93
C LYS A 188 19.72 -1.66 21.59
N SER A 189 18.77 -0.75 21.44
CA SER A 189 18.69 0.12 20.25
C SER A 189 19.80 1.17 20.30
N GLY A 190 20.42 1.41 19.15
CA GLY A 190 21.31 2.53 18.90
C GLY A 190 20.59 3.81 18.46
N TYR A 191 19.26 3.87 18.67
CA TYR A 191 18.44 4.98 18.17
C TYR A 191 17.46 5.47 19.22
N GLN A 192 17.32 6.78 19.28
CA GLN A 192 16.24 7.47 19.97
C GLN A 192 15.31 8.05 18.90
N VAL A 193 14.02 7.92 19.09
CA VAL A 193 13.01 8.52 18.22
C VAL A 193 12.30 9.63 18.96
N GLU A 194 12.13 10.76 18.30
CA GLU A 194 11.31 11.88 18.75
C GLU A 194 10.04 11.97 17.92
N VAL A 195 8.92 12.15 18.58
CA VAL A 195 7.65 12.46 17.94
C VAL A 195 7.18 13.80 18.47
N TYR A 196 7.13 14.79 17.61
CA TYR A 196 6.54 16.08 17.88
C TYR A 196 5.18 16.18 17.20
N ASP A 197 4.17 16.62 17.91
CA ASP A 197 2.87 16.99 17.34
C ASP A 197 2.34 18.24 18.06
N PRO A 198 1.68 19.20 17.37
CA PRO A 198 1.01 20.33 18.01
C PRO A 198 0.04 19.93 19.13
N SER A 199 -0.55 18.73 19.02
CA SER A 199 -1.36 18.09 20.05
C SER A 199 -0.52 17.10 20.87
N PRO A 200 -0.27 17.37 22.17
CA PRO A 200 0.47 16.44 23.03
C PRO A 200 -0.19 15.05 23.16
N LEU A 201 -1.52 14.99 23.08
CA LEU A 201 -2.25 13.72 23.12
C LEU A 201 -2.00 12.89 21.87
N GLN A 202 -1.96 13.54 20.70
CA GLN A 202 -1.66 12.89 19.42
C GLN A 202 -0.23 12.35 19.41
N ALA A 203 0.76 13.12 19.82
CA ALA A 203 2.15 12.68 19.90
C ALA A 203 2.29 11.38 20.73
N ARG A 204 1.70 11.37 21.93
CA ARG A 204 1.71 10.21 22.82
C ARG A 204 0.93 9.02 22.24
N GLY A 205 -0.26 9.30 21.70
CA GLY A 205 -1.12 8.29 21.10
C GLY A 205 -0.44 7.53 19.94
N LEU A 206 0.29 8.25 19.08
CA LEU A 206 1.04 7.66 17.97
C LEU A 206 2.13 6.67 18.45
N VAL A 207 2.82 7.00 19.54
CA VAL A 207 3.86 6.11 20.11
C VAL A 207 3.22 4.93 20.83
N LEU A 208 2.24 5.18 21.71
CA LEU A 208 1.59 4.13 22.50
C LEU A 208 0.81 3.12 21.65
N SER A 209 0.27 3.54 20.51
CA SER A 209 -0.44 2.66 19.57
C SER A 209 0.51 1.83 18.67
N GLY A 210 1.83 2.02 18.75
CA GLY A 210 2.78 1.40 17.84
C GLY A 210 2.70 1.92 16.39
N SER A 211 2.04 3.07 16.17
CA SER A 211 1.94 3.68 14.83
C SER A 211 3.28 4.22 14.33
N ILE A 212 4.20 4.54 15.25
CA ILE A 212 5.56 4.95 14.89
C ILE A 212 6.43 3.71 14.76
N LYS A 213 6.84 3.42 13.54
CA LYS A 213 7.63 2.22 13.21
C LYS A 213 8.69 2.53 12.16
N PRO A 214 9.72 1.68 12.00
CA PRO A 214 10.64 1.82 10.89
C PRO A 214 9.90 1.73 9.54
N ILE A 215 10.38 2.47 8.56
CA ILE A 215 9.95 2.33 7.17
C ILE A 215 10.50 0.99 6.68
N GLY A 216 9.63 0.14 6.19
CA GLY A 216 9.96 -1.18 5.66
C GLY A 216 9.17 -1.48 4.41
#